data_11cf7b4d41d7c5f2e0b4c28d80258971
#
_entry.id   11cf7b4d41d7c5f2e0b4c28d80258971
#
_cell.length_a   1.000
_cell.length_b   1.000
_cell.length_c   1.000
_cell.angle_alpha   90.00
_cell.angle_beta   90.00
_cell.angle_gamma   90.00
#
_symmetry.space_group_name_H-M   'P 1'
#
loop_
_entity.id
_entity.type
_entity.pdbx_description
1 polymer ?
#
loop_
_entity_poly.entity_id
_entity_poly.type
_entity_poly.pdbx_seq_one_letter_code
_entity_poly.pdbx_strand_id
1 'polypeptide(L)'
;MTKADLIEEVSRVVEMTRKESEVIVEAIFDSIVRSLRTGDKIEIRGFGSFRTRQRQPRIGRNPKTGARVEVPAKKIPYFKPSKELKDVVNNSATPTPDAAPPAPAPTV
;
A
#
# COMPACT_ATOMS: atom_id res chain seq x y z
N MET A 1 -8.94 -6.48 7.21
CA MET A 1 -9.85 -6.15 6.09
C MET A 1 -9.37 -6.84 4.83
N THR A 2 -10.28 -7.51 4.17
CA THR A 2 -9.95 -8.19 2.91
C THR A 2 -10.55 -7.41 1.75
N LYS A 3 -10.26 -7.85 0.53
CA LYS A 3 -10.87 -7.21 -0.63
C LYS A 3 -12.39 -7.36 -0.58
N ALA A 4 -12.88 -8.49 -0.10
CA ALA A 4 -14.31 -8.70 0.02
C ALA A 4 -14.93 -7.71 1.02
N ASP A 5 -14.24 -7.47 2.12
CA ASP A 5 -14.71 -6.50 3.10
C ASP A 5 -14.76 -5.09 2.51
N LEU A 6 -13.76 -4.76 1.70
CA LEU A 6 -13.71 -3.46 1.06
C LEU A 6 -14.86 -3.31 0.07
N ILE A 7 -15.14 -4.34 -0.69
CA ILE A 7 -16.25 -4.33 -1.64
C ILE A 7 -17.57 -4.10 -0.91
N GLU A 8 -17.74 -4.77 0.20
CA GLU A 8 -18.95 -4.62 0.97
C GLU A 8 -19.11 -3.21 1.51
N GLU A 9 -18.01 -2.64 1.99
CA GLU A 9 -18.03 -1.29 2.50
C GLU A 9 -18.38 -0.28 1.40
N VAL A 10 -17.79 -0.47 0.22
CA VAL A 10 -18.07 0.41 -0.91
C VAL A 10 -19.54 0.29 -1.32
N SER A 11 -20.07 -0.93 -1.36
CA SER A 11 -21.45 -1.14 -1.78
C SER A 11 -22.42 -0.44 -0.83
N ARG A 12 -22.09 -0.40 0.43
CA ARG A 12 -22.94 0.25 1.41
C ARG A 12 -22.90 1.77 1.28
N VAL A 13 -21.70 2.31 1.07
CA VAL A 13 -21.53 3.76 0.99
C VAL A 13 -22.12 4.33 -0.28
N VAL A 14 -21.92 3.65 -1.41
CA VAL A 14 -22.38 4.16 -2.70
C VAL A 14 -23.78 3.65 -3.07
N GLU A 15 -24.35 2.81 -2.22
CA GLU A 15 -25.69 2.25 -2.44
C GLU A 15 -25.79 1.53 -3.78
N MET A 16 -24.84 0.68 -4.03
CA MET A 16 -24.80 -0.15 -5.24
C MET A 16 -24.81 -1.60 -4.84
N THR A 17 -25.09 -2.46 -5.78
CA THR A 17 -25.03 -3.89 -5.48
C THR A 17 -23.62 -4.31 -5.23
N ARG A 18 -23.46 -5.43 -4.55
CA ARG A 18 -22.14 -5.96 -4.27
C ARG A 18 -21.39 -6.25 -5.58
N LYS A 19 -22.10 -6.75 -6.57
CA LYS A 19 -21.46 -7.06 -7.84
C LYS A 19 -20.96 -5.82 -8.55
N GLU A 20 -21.75 -4.76 -8.54
CA GLU A 20 -21.32 -3.49 -9.13
C GLU A 20 -20.14 -2.91 -8.39
N SER A 21 -20.19 -3.01 -7.08
CA SER A 21 -19.07 -2.49 -6.26
C SER A 21 -17.80 -3.28 -6.48
N GLU A 22 -17.92 -4.56 -6.73
CA GLU A 22 -16.76 -5.39 -7.04
C GLU A 22 -16.08 -4.92 -8.32
N VAL A 23 -16.84 -4.59 -9.34
CA VAL A 23 -16.28 -4.08 -10.58
C VAL A 23 -15.50 -2.79 -10.33
N ILE A 24 -16.06 -1.91 -9.52
CA ILE A 24 -15.41 -0.65 -9.22
C ILE A 24 -14.10 -0.87 -8.46
N VAL A 25 -14.14 -1.69 -7.43
CA VAL A 25 -12.96 -1.94 -6.61
C VAL A 25 -11.87 -2.60 -7.45
N GLU A 26 -12.25 -3.57 -8.28
CA GLU A 26 -11.27 -4.25 -9.12
C GLU A 26 -10.69 -3.32 -10.17
N ALA A 27 -11.49 -2.41 -10.70
CA ALA A 27 -10.98 -1.44 -11.66
C ALA A 27 -9.92 -0.55 -11.03
N ILE A 28 -10.13 -0.16 -9.78
CA ILE A 28 -9.15 0.66 -9.07
C ILE A 28 -7.84 -0.09 -8.91
N PHE A 29 -7.90 -1.31 -8.42
CA PHE A 29 -6.67 -2.08 -8.21
C PHE A 29 -5.98 -2.43 -9.53
N ASP A 30 -6.76 -2.74 -10.56
CA ASP A 30 -6.18 -3.01 -11.87
C ASP A 30 -5.45 -1.79 -12.42
N SER A 31 -5.99 -0.60 -12.19
CA SER A 31 -5.33 0.62 -12.61
C SER A 31 -3.99 0.81 -11.90
N ILE A 32 -3.97 0.51 -10.61
CA ILE A 32 -2.73 0.60 -9.84
C ILE A 32 -1.70 -0.39 -10.38
N VAL A 33 -2.11 -1.63 -10.59
CA VAL A 33 -1.20 -2.64 -11.11
C VAL A 33 -0.67 -2.24 -12.48
N ARG A 34 -1.54 -1.73 -13.34
CA ARG A 34 -1.13 -1.36 -14.69
C ARG A 34 -0.09 -0.24 -14.68
N SER A 35 -0.30 0.76 -13.84
CA SER A 35 0.67 1.84 -13.74
C SER A 35 2.01 1.35 -13.20
N LEU A 36 1.97 0.48 -12.21
CA LEU A 36 3.22 -0.02 -11.63
C LEU A 36 3.98 -0.89 -12.63
N ARG A 37 3.26 -1.61 -13.49
CA ARG A 37 3.92 -2.44 -14.48
C ARG A 37 4.70 -1.62 -15.51
N THR A 38 4.24 -0.43 -15.80
CA THR A 38 4.94 0.44 -16.74
C THR A 38 5.98 1.32 -16.08
N GLY A 39 6.18 1.16 -14.78
CA GLY A 39 7.16 1.96 -14.08
C GLY A 39 6.65 3.31 -13.61
N ASP A 40 5.36 3.55 -13.79
CA ASP A 40 4.76 4.78 -13.31
C ASP A 40 4.46 4.70 -11.83
N LYS A 41 4.28 5.84 -11.22
CA LYS A 41 3.84 5.88 -9.84
C LYS A 41 2.40 6.39 -9.80
N ILE A 42 1.69 6.02 -8.75
CA ILE A 42 0.35 6.51 -8.55
C ILE A 42 0.36 7.34 -7.29
N GLU A 43 0.03 8.61 -7.43
CA GLU A 43 0.04 9.51 -6.30
C GLU A 43 -1.39 9.88 -5.95
N ILE A 44 -1.81 9.56 -4.74
CA ILE A 44 -3.13 9.89 -4.27
C ILE A 44 -2.94 10.93 -3.17
N ARG A 45 -3.28 12.16 -3.48
CA ARG A 45 -3.03 13.26 -2.57
C ARG A 45 -3.78 13.03 -1.26
N GLY A 46 -3.10 13.23 -0.16
CA GLY A 46 -3.68 13.02 1.16
C GLY A 46 -3.68 11.60 1.63
N PHE A 47 -3.31 10.65 0.78
CA PHE A 47 -3.29 9.24 1.15
C PHE A 47 -1.89 8.68 1.08
N GLY A 48 -1.26 8.75 -0.07
CA GLY A 48 0.07 8.22 -0.25
C GLY A 48 0.34 7.96 -1.71
N SER A 49 1.41 7.25 -1.97
CA SER A 49 1.75 6.91 -3.35
C SER A 49 2.20 5.47 -3.44
N PHE A 50 1.82 4.84 -4.54
CA PHE A 50 2.29 3.51 -4.88
C PHE A 50 3.41 3.66 -5.88
N ARG A 51 4.54 3.06 -5.61
CA ARG A 51 5.75 3.20 -6.43
C ARG A 51 6.41 1.86 -6.60
N THR A 52 7.36 1.81 -7.51
CA THR A 52 8.21 0.65 -7.63
C THR A 52 9.63 1.06 -7.27
N ARG A 53 10.34 0.14 -6.68
CA ARG A 53 11.75 0.31 -6.38
C ARG A 53 12.50 -0.74 -7.15
N GLN A 54 13.55 -0.33 -7.83
CA GLN A 54 14.36 -1.27 -8.56
C GLN A 54 15.44 -1.81 -7.64
N ARG A 55 15.49 -3.11 -7.52
CA ARG A 55 16.53 -3.75 -6.75
C ARG A 55 17.69 -4.05 -7.67
N GLN A 56 18.88 -3.66 -7.26
CA GLN A 56 20.07 -3.93 -8.03
C GLN A 56 20.34 -5.42 -8.10
N PRO A 57 20.90 -5.90 -9.20
CA PRO A 57 21.33 -7.29 -9.25
C PRO A 57 22.46 -7.49 -8.26
N ARG A 58 22.52 -8.64 -7.70
CA ARG A 58 23.54 -8.95 -6.70
C ARG A 58 23.86 -10.43 -6.78
N ILE A 59 25.00 -10.79 -6.15
CA ILE A 59 25.41 -12.18 -6.07
C ILE A 59 25.16 -12.65 -4.66
N GLY A 60 24.34 -13.69 -4.54
CA GLY A 60 24.10 -14.32 -3.26
C GLY A 60 24.83 -15.64 -3.19
N ARG A 61 24.65 -16.34 -2.10
CA ARG A 61 25.21 -17.67 -1.94
C ARG A 61 24.13 -18.64 -1.53
N ASN A 62 24.20 -19.81 -2.09
CA ASN A 62 23.31 -20.87 -1.70
C ASN A 62 23.76 -21.38 -0.34
N PRO A 63 22.95 -21.29 0.68
CA PRO A 63 23.37 -21.71 2.03
C PRO A 63 23.66 -23.20 2.14
N LYS A 64 23.17 -24.01 1.22
CA LYS A 64 23.41 -25.42 1.29
C LYS A 64 24.72 -25.84 0.61
N THR A 65 25.00 -25.22 -0.52
CA THR A 65 26.18 -25.64 -1.29
C THR A 65 27.29 -24.62 -1.27
N GLY A 66 26.98 -23.39 -0.83
CA GLY A 66 27.96 -22.32 -0.88
C GLY A 66 28.17 -21.76 -2.26
N ALA A 67 27.44 -22.26 -3.25
CA ALA A 67 27.63 -21.83 -4.62
C ALA A 67 27.10 -20.39 -4.80
N ARG A 68 27.73 -19.70 -5.72
CA ARG A 68 27.29 -18.34 -6.05
C ARG A 68 26.02 -18.41 -6.87
N VAL A 69 25.09 -17.55 -6.55
CA VAL A 69 23.82 -17.45 -7.27
C VAL A 69 23.62 -16.01 -7.67
N GLU A 70 23.36 -15.79 -8.94
CA GLU A 70 23.07 -14.44 -9.41
C GLU A 70 21.61 -14.12 -9.13
N VAL A 71 21.38 -13.01 -8.45
CA VAL A 71 20.04 -12.52 -8.20
C VAL A 71 19.79 -11.37 -9.15
N PRO A 72 18.90 -11.54 -10.12
CA PRO A 72 18.67 -10.48 -11.11
C PRO A 72 17.99 -9.28 -10.52
N ALA A 73 18.06 -8.17 -11.22
CA ALA A 73 17.37 -6.97 -10.83
C ALA A 73 15.86 -7.21 -10.85
N LYS A 74 15.17 -6.64 -9.90
CA LYS A 74 13.71 -6.77 -9.81
C LYS A 74 13.09 -5.45 -9.48
N LYS A 75 11.86 -5.28 -9.93
CA LYS A 75 11.05 -4.15 -9.50
C LYS A 75 10.16 -4.61 -8.37
N ILE A 76 10.17 -3.87 -7.31
CA ILE A 76 9.39 -4.22 -6.12
C ILE A 76 8.39 -3.10 -5.87
N PRO A 77 7.11 -3.41 -5.84
CA PRO A 77 6.11 -2.39 -5.51
C PRO A 77 6.16 -2.06 -4.03
N TYR A 78 5.92 -0.81 -3.70
CA TYR A 78 5.83 -0.42 -2.31
C TYR A 78 4.91 0.79 -2.19
N PHE A 79 4.41 1.01 -0.98
CA PHE A 79 3.50 2.09 -0.70
C PHE A 79 4.19 3.07 0.24
N LYS A 80 4.16 4.35 -0.12
CA LYS A 80 4.68 5.41 0.74
C LYS A 80 3.51 6.23 1.23
N PRO A 81 3.19 6.19 2.52
CA PRO A 81 2.06 6.96 3.02
C PRO A 81 2.36 8.45 3.05
N SER A 82 1.31 9.24 2.92
CA SER A 82 1.44 10.67 3.03
C SER A 82 1.55 11.07 4.50
N LYS A 83 1.96 12.30 4.72
CA LYS A 83 2.03 12.80 6.09
C LYS A 83 0.64 12.82 6.72
N GLU A 84 -0.35 13.22 5.94
CA GLU A 84 -1.72 13.28 6.44
C GLU A 84 -2.20 11.89 6.85
N LEU A 85 -1.87 10.88 6.07
CA LEU A 85 -2.27 9.52 6.42
C LEU A 85 -1.59 9.05 7.69
N LYS A 86 -0.30 9.35 7.82
CA LYS A 86 0.42 8.98 9.04
C LYS A 86 -0.20 9.62 10.26
N ASP A 87 -0.56 10.88 10.15
CA ASP A 87 -1.17 11.60 11.25
C ASP A 87 -2.51 10.99 11.63
N VAL A 88 -3.31 10.68 10.64
CA VAL A 88 -4.62 10.09 10.89
C VAL A 88 -4.49 8.74 11.59
N VAL A 89 -3.56 7.93 11.13
CA VAL A 89 -3.38 6.60 11.72
C VAL A 89 -2.89 6.72 13.16
N ASN A 90 -1.99 7.63 13.42
CA ASN A 90 -1.45 7.80 14.76
C ASN A 90 -2.44 8.44 15.72
N ASN A 91 -3.31 9.30 15.22
CA ASN A 91 -4.27 9.97 16.08
C ASN A 91 -5.59 9.24 16.21
N SER A 92 -5.88 8.37 15.30
CA SER A 92 -7.18 7.72 15.30
C SER A 92 -7.40 6.86 16.53
N ALA A 93 -6.33 6.46 17.15
CA ALA A 93 -6.45 5.64 18.34
C ALA A 93 -6.79 6.48 19.55
N THR A 94 -6.68 7.78 19.46
CA THR A 94 -6.97 8.60 20.58
C THR A 94 -8.19 9.36 20.28
N PRO A 95 -9.24 8.87 20.54
CA PRO A 95 -10.46 9.51 20.27
C PRO A 95 -10.60 10.79 21.06
N THR A 96 -10.01 10.87 22.16
CA THR A 96 -10.21 12.04 22.95
C THR A 96 -9.15 13.03 22.66
N PRO A 97 -9.48 14.06 22.12
CA PRO A 97 -8.50 15.04 21.78
C PRO A 97 -7.74 15.55 22.93
N ASP A 98 -8.36 15.71 24.00
CA ASP A 98 -7.59 16.23 25.02
C ASP A 98 -6.72 15.26 25.57
N ALA A 99 -6.97 14.17 25.47
CA ALA A 99 -6.12 13.22 26.01
C ALA A 99 -4.88 13.23 25.29
N ALA A 100 -4.89 13.68 24.40
CA ALA A 100 -3.89 13.63 23.65
C ALA A 100 -2.66 13.70 24.03
N PRO A 101 -2.06 13.28 24.29
CA PRO A 101 -0.97 13.34 24.53
C PRO A 101 -0.12 13.31 23.69
N PRO A 102 0.26 13.38 23.44
CA PRO A 102 1.09 13.45 22.75
C PRO A 102 1.89 12.71 22.33
N ALA A 103 2.17 12.26 22.50
CA ALA A 103 2.81 11.54 22.09
C ALA A 103 3.50 11.35 21.19
N PRO A 104 4.04 11.36 20.98
CA PRO A 104 4.80 11.20 20.19
C PRO A 104 5.07 10.36 19.46
N ALA A 105 5.14 10.09 19.12
CA ALA A 105 5.34 9.45 18.36
C ALA A 105 6.03 8.94 17.73
N PRO A 106 6.41 8.53 17.55
CA PRO A 106 7.08 8.00 16.93
C PRO A 106 7.31 7.68 15.91
N THR A 107 7.48 7.64 15.51
CA THR A 107 7.84 7.38 14.68
C THR A 107 8.00 6.71 13.84
N VAL A 108 8.04 6.36 13.47
CA VAL A 108 8.36 5.64 12.69
C VAL A 108 8.42 5.65 11.98
#